data_2c50953ee6fe9c0197f4ea70cc08eff7
#
_entry.id   2c50953ee6fe9c0197f4ea70cc08eff7
#
_cell.length_a   1.000
_cell.length_b   1.000
_cell.length_c   1.000
_cell.angle_alpha   90.00
_cell.angle_beta   90.00
_cell.angle_gamma   90.00
#
_symmetry.space_group_name_H-M   'P 1'
#
loop_
_entity.id
_entity.type
_entity.pdbx_description
1 polymer ?
#
loop_
_entity_poly.entity_id
_entity_poly.type
_entity_poly.pdbx_seq_one_letter_code
_entity_poly.pdbx_strand_id
1 'polypeptide(L)'
;MNICKKCKSEFRGNYCSNCGHPQEIERINGRYILSEIGSVLNFQKGIFFTIKELFIRPGQNIKIFISEDRNRLVKPIMFILICSLVYTIFKQIFGFKDGYIDLQFDGSGSAISLIFQWITQNYGYSNILMSVFVALWIKILFRKYECNFYEILILLFFVSGMQMLMFSFLGALESLTKIRVLSFGAYIVMVYAFWATAQFFDKRKILNYLKAPISYFLGLITFFFGAIGIGLIIDLIK
;
A
#
# COMPACT_ATOMS: atom_id res chain seq x y z
N MET A 1 -39.76 -16.98 -17.35
CA MET A 1 -38.42 -17.49 -17.01
C MET A 1 -37.43 -16.77 -17.89
N ASN A 2 -36.37 -16.25 -17.31
CA ASN A 2 -35.34 -15.52 -18.05
C ASN A 2 -34.09 -16.41 -18.20
N ILE A 3 -33.43 -16.32 -19.35
CA ILE A 3 -32.19 -17.06 -19.61
C ILE A 3 -31.02 -16.12 -19.37
N CYS A 4 -30.09 -16.52 -18.52
CA CYS A 4 -28.92 -15.72 -18.20
C CYS A 4 -28.00 -15.56 -19.43
N LYS A 5 -27.67 -14.34 -19.78
CA LYS A 5 -26.79 -14.03 -20.92
C LYS A 5 -25.36 -14.56 -20.72
N LYS A 6 -24.92 -14.73 -19.47
CA LYS A 6 -23.56 -15.16 -19.10
C LYS A 6 -23.43 -16.69 -18.99
N CYS A 7 -24.26 -17.35 -18.20
CA CYS A 7 -24.13 -18.78 -17.90
C CYS A 7 -25.21 -19.66 -18.54
N LYS A 8 -26.15 -19.09 -19.28
CA LYS A 8 -27.25 -19.77 -19.99
C LYS A 8 -28.25 -20.51 -19.10
N SER A 9 -28.14 -20.40 -17.77
CA SER A 9 -29.10 -21.01 -16.83
C SER A 9 -30.42 -20.20 -16.79
N GLU A 10 -31.54 -20.91 -16.56
CA GLU A 10 -32.82 -20.28 -16.31
C GLU A 10 -32.89 -19.72 -14.90
N PHE A 11 -33.48 -18.54 -14.72
CA PHE A 11 -33.65 -17.89 -13.44
C PHE A 11 -34.92 -17.04 -13.38
N ARG A 12 -35.33 -16.70 -12.15
CA ARG A 12 -36.42 -15.77 -11.86
C ARG A 12 -35.89 -14.64 -10.97
N GLY A 13 -36.25 -13.39 -11.28
CA GLY A 13 -35.83 -12.20 -10.53
C GLY A 13 -34.79 -11.38 -11.27
N ASN A 14 -34.25 -10.36 -10.61
CA ASN A 14 -33.36 -9.37 -11.20
C ASN A 14 -31.91 -9.84 -11.38
N TYR A 15 -31.52 -10.95 -10.72
CA TYR A 15 -30.17 -11.50 -10.78
C TYR A 15 -30.23 -13.01 -11.00
N CYS A 16 -29.27 -13.52 -11.77
CA CYS A 16 -29.15 -14.95 -12.02
C CYS A 16 -28.75 -15.67 -10.71
N SER A 17 -29.57 -16.67 -10.30
CA SER A 17 -29.32 -17.45 -9.10
C SER A 17 -28.05 -18.31 -9.16
N ASN A 18 -27.55 -18.61 -10.36
CA ASN A 18 -26.37 -19.44 -10.56
C ASN A 18 -25.04 -18.64 -10.61
N CYS A 19 -25.02 -17.46 -11.24
CA CYS A 19 -23.77 -16.69 -11.44
C CYS A 19 -23.85 -15.22 -11.01
N GLY A 20 -24.96 -14.77 -10.41
CA GLY A 20 -25.13 -13.41 -9.93
C GLY A 20 -25.21 -12.32 -11.04
N HIS A 21 -25.27 -12.71 -12.33
CA HIS A 21 -25.34 -11.74 -13.43
C HIS A 21 -26.71 -11.04 -13.42
N PRO A 22 -26.77 -9.68 -13.49
CA PRO A 22 -28.03 -8.97 -13.55
C PRO A 22 -28.78 -9.26 -14.87
N GLN A 23 -30.10 -9.26 -14.81
CA GLN A 23 -30.96 -9.46 -15.98
C GLN A 23 -30.82 -8.30 -16.97
N GLU A 24 -30.83 -7.09 -16.46
CA GLU A 24 -30.65 -5.86 -17.21
C GLU A 24 -29.40 -5.14 -16.74
N ILE A 25 -28.58 -4.70 -17.69
CA ILE A 25 -27.40 -3.88 -17.44
C ILE A 25 -27.81 -2.43 -17.60
N GLU A 26 -27.66 -1.65 -16.55
CA GLU A 26 -27.93 -0.21 -16.59
C GLU A 26 -27.05 0.47 -17.64
N ARG A 27 -27.66 1.43 -18.37
CA ARG A 27 -26.93 2.19 -19.38
C ARG A 27 -25.93 3.12 -18.70
N ILE A 28 -24.67 3.07 -19.15
CA ILE A 28 -23.63 3.97 -18.66
C ILE A 28 -24.03 5.41 -18.95
N ASN A 29 -24.26 6.18 -17.91
CA ASN A 29 -24.61 7.60 -17.94
C ASN A 29 -23.86 8.34 -16.83
N GLY A 30 -23.95 9.67 -16.80
CA GLY A 30 -23.27 10.48 -15.79
C GLY A 30 -23.66 10.12 -14.36
N ARG A 31 -24.91 9.69 -14.12
CA ARG A 31 -25.38 9.25 -12.80
C ARG A 31 -24.74 7.93 -12.39
N TYR A 32 -24.58 6.98 -13.34
CA TYR A 32 -23.87 5.73 -13.12
C TYR A 32 -22.41 6.00 -12.73
N ILE A 33 -21.71 6.86 -13.47
CA ILE A 33 -20.31 7.23 -13.16
C ILE A 33 -20.20 7.87 -11.78
N LEU A 34 -21.11 8.78 -11.44
CA LEU A 34 -21.13 9.40 -10.11
C LEU A 34 -21.43 8.38 -8.99
N SER A 35 -22.30 7.40 -9.23
CA SER A 35 -22.57 6.32 -8.27
C SER A 35 -21.36 5.41 -8.06
N GLU A 36 -20.62 5.09 -9.14
CA GLU A 36 -19.37 4.31 -9.05
C GLU A 36 -18.30 5.07 -8.27
N ILE A 37 -18.09 6.35 -8.57
CA ILE A 37 -17.16 7.21 -7.79
C ILE A 37 -17.63 7.28 -6.34
N GLY A 38 -18.91 7.47 -6.09
CA GLY A 38 -19.51 7.50 -4.76
C GLY A 38 -19.31 6.19 -4.00
N SER A 39 -19.38 5.04 -4.67
CA SER A 39 -19.14 3.73 -4.05
C SER A 39 -17.69 3.55 -3.59
N VAL A 40 -16.75 4.05 -4.36
CA VAL A 40 -15.31 4.04 -4.01
C VAL A 40 -15.02 4.97 -2.84
N LEU A 41 -15.70 6.13 -2.80
CA LEU A 41 -15.54 7.14 -1.75
C LEU A 41 -16.43 6.91 -0.52
N ASN A 42 -17.31 5.92 -0.55
CA ASN A 42 -18.34 5.70 0.47
C ASN A 42 -17.72 5.53 1.88
N PHE A 43 -18.25 6.28 2.86
CA PHE A 43 -17.83 6.24 4.25
C PHE A 43 -18.10 4.90 4.96
N GLN A 44 -19.03 4.08 4.47
CA GLN A 44 -19.38 2.81 5.10
C GLN A 44 -18.50 1.64 4.64
N LYS A 45 -18.07 1.61 3.38
CA LYS A 45 -17.25 0.52 2.80
C LYS A 45 -16.19 1.04 1.80
N GLY A 46 -16.02 2.36 1.66
CA GLY A 46 -15.11 2.99 0.71
C GLY A 46 -13.72 3.30 1.29
N ILE A 47 -13.00 4.17 0.59
CA ILE A 47 -11.62 4.52 0.95
C ILE A 47 -11.52 5.24 2.29
N PHE A 48 -12.47 6.13 2.61
CA PHE A 48 -12.46 6.86 3.88
C PHE A 48 -12.71 5.95 5.08
N PHE A 49 -13.61 4.97 4.94
CA PHE A 49 -13.79 3.94 5.95
C PHE A 49 -12.50 3.13 6.14
N THR A 50 -11.86 2.71 5.04
CA THR A 50 -10.61 1.97 5.07
C THR A 50 -9.51 2.76 5.78
N ILE A 51 -9.33 4.06 5.45
CA ILE A 51 -8.35 4.94 6.10
C ILE A 51 -8.61 5.03 7.61
N LYS A 52 -9.86 5.28 8.02
CA LYS A 52 -10.25 5.37 9.43
C LYS A 52 -9.94 4.08 10.19
N GLU A 53 -10.35 2.94 9.65
CA GLU A 53 -10.16 1.64 10.27
C GLU A 53 -8.67 1.26 10.38
N LEU A 54 -7.89 1.55 9.34
CA LEU A 54 -6.44 1.32 9.35
C LEU A 54 -5.70 2.30 10.25
N PHE A 55 -6.20 3.50 10.46
CA PHE A 55 -5.59 4.46 11.39
C PHE A 55 -5.80 4.03 12.85
N ILE A 56 -6.98 3.50 13.20
CA ILE A 56 -7.33 3.16 14.60
C ILE A 56 -6.85 1.75 14.98
N ARG A 57 -7.05 0.75 14.13
CA ARG A 57 -6.76 -0.67 14.40
C ARG A 57 -6.22 -1.39 13.17
N PRO A 58 -5.05 -1.00 12.62
CA PRO A 58 -4.57 -1.51 11.34
C PRO A 58 -4.45 -3.03 11.32
N GLY A 59 -3.70 -3.62 12.22
CA GLY A 59 -3.43 -5.06 12.21
C GLY A 59 -4.67 -5.90 12.39
N GLN A 60 -5.62 -5.48 13.24
CA GLN A 60 -6.86 -6.20 13.47
C GLN A 60 -7.77 -6.16 12.23
N ASN A 61 -7.94 -4.99 11.60
CA ASN A 61 -8.80 -4.84 10.43
C ASN A 61 -8.23 -5.55 9.20
N ILE A 62 -6.91 -5.54 9.02
CA ILE A 62 -6.25 -6.31 7.95
C ILE A 62 -6.42 -7.81 8.19
N LYS A 63 -6.32 -8.27 9.44
CA LYS A 63 -6.54 -9.68 9.76
C LYS A 63 -7.98 -10.10 9.46
N ILE A 64 -8.99 -9.32 9.84
CA ILE A 64 -10.40 -9.57 9.50
C ILE A 64 -10.59 -9.60 7.98
N PHE A 65 -9.98 -8.65 7.25
CA PHE A 65 -10.04 -8.62 5.79
C PHE A 65 -9.49 -9.91 5.16
N ILE A 66 -8.39 -10.44 5.67
CA ILE A 66 -7.77 -11.67 5.11
C ILE A 66 -8.58 -12.92 5.46
N SER A 67 -9.05 -13.04 6.71
CA SER A 67 -9.60 -14.30 7.23
C SER A 67 -11.14 -14.37 7.24
N GLU A 68 -11.85 -13.23 7.26
CA GLU A 68 -13.29 -13.20 7.50
C GLU A 68 -14.07 -12.49 6.38
N ASP A 69 -13.77 -11.21 6.08
CA ASP A 69 -14.55 -10.41 5.13
C ASP A 69 -13.65 -9.56 4.23
N ARG A 70 -13.40 -10.05 3.01
CA ARG A 70 -12.63 -9.37 1.96
C ARG A 70 -13.33 -8.18 1.32
N ASN A 71 -14.60 -7.95 1.64
CA ASN A 71 -15.36 -6.78 1.18
C ASN A 71 -15.42 -5.66 2.22
N ARG A 72 -14.85 -5.87 3.42
CA ARG A 72 -14.83 -4.89 4.49
C ARG A 72 -14.00 -3.66 4.16
N LEU A 73 -12.84 -3.84 3.59
CA LEU A 73 -11.92 -2.78 3.18
C LEU A 73 -11.82 -2.69 1.65
N VAL A 74 -11.35 -1.56 1.16
CA VAL A 74 -10.97 -1.43 -0.26
C VAL A 74 -9.91 -2.48 -0.60
N LYS A 75 -9.95 -3.00 -1.81
CA LYS A 75 -8.96 -3.99 -2.27
C LYS A 75 -7.53 -3.44 -2.13
N PRO A 76 -6.57 -4.22 -1.59
CA PRO A 76 -5.24 -3.72 -1.19
C PRO A 76 -4.48 -3.03 -2.32
N ILE A 77 -4.53 -3.61 -3.54
CA ILE A 77 -3.85 -3.03 -4.72
C ILE A 77 -4.50 -1.69 -5.10
N MET A 78 -5.84 -1.61 -5.10
CA MET A 78 -6.53 -0.35 -5.37
C MET A 78 -6.22 0.70 -4.30
N PHE A 79 -6.16 0.29 -3.04
CA PHE A 79 -5.83 1.18 -1.94
C PHE A 79 -4.44 1.81 -2.10
N ILE A 80 -3.39 1.00 -2.31
CA ILE A 80 -2.03 1.52 -2.47
C ILE A 80 -1.89 2.41 -3.72
N LEU A 81 -2.56 2.07 -4.84
CA LEU A 81 -2.54 2.88 -6.05
C LEU A 81 -3.18 4.26 -5.83
N ILE A 82 -4.35 4.30 -5.18
CA ILE A 82 -5.02 5.57 -4.86
C ILE A 82 -4.16 6.41 -3.90
N CYS A 83 -3.60 5.79 -2.86
CA CYS A 83 -2.72 6.48 -1.91
C CYS A 83 -1.45 7.03 -2.58
N SER A 84 -0.85 6.26 -3.51
CA SER A 84 0.30 6.69 -4.32
C SER A 84 -0.04 7.88 -5.22
N LEU A 85 -1.22 7.85 -5.85
CA LEU A 85 -1.71 8.96 -6.67
C LEU A 85 -1.91 10.23 -5.82
N VAL A 86 -2.58 10.10 -4.66
CA VAL A 86 -2.76 11.21 -3.72
C VAL A 86 -1.41 11.78 -3.29
N TYR A 87 -0.45 10.93 -2.93
CA TYR A 87 0.90 11.34 -2.56
C TYR A 87 1.59 12.13 -3.68
N THR A 88 1.53 11.65 -4.92
CA THR A 88 2.14 12.30 -6.08
C THR A 88 1.52 13.67 -6.35
N ILE A 89 0.19 13.77 -6.29
CA ILE A 89 -0.53 15.04 -6.47
C ILE A 89 -0.14 16.05 -5.37
N PHE A 90 -0.14 15.62 -4.10
CA PHE A 90 0.25 16.49 -2.98
C PHE A 90 1.70 16.95 -3.12
N LYS A 91 2.62 16.05 -3.49
CA LYS A 91 4.02 16.40 -3.73
C LYS A 91 4.17 17.47 -4.83
N GLN A 92 3.42 17.36 -5.93
CA GLN A 92 3.44 18.33 -7.02
C GLN A 92 2.84 19.68 -6.61
N ILE A 93 1.72 19.69 -5.88
CA ILE A 93 1.05 20.94 -5.47
C ILE A 93 1.85 21.67 -4.40
N PHE A 94 2.33 20.97 -3.38
CA PHE A 94 2.99 21.57 -2.22
C PHE A 94 4.51 21.65 -2.33
N GLY A 95 5.13 20.99 -3.31
CA GLY A 95 6.57 21.09 -3.59
C GLY A 95 7.48 20.59 -2.46
N PHE A 96 6.99 19.71 -1.57
CA PHE A 96 7.82 19.15 -0.50
C PHE A 96 8.80 18.12 -1.04
N LYS A 97 10.00 18.04 -0.43
CA LYS A 97 11.01 17.04 -0.77
C LYS A 97 10.76 15.76 0.01
N ASP A 98 11.02 14.61 -0.62
CA ASP A 98 10.90 13.32 0.04
C ASP A 98 11.87 13.24 1.23
N GLY A 99 11.33 13.08 2.44
CA GLY A 99 12.11 13.12 3.68
C GLY A 99 12.92 11.87 3.99
N TYR A 100 12.85 10.81 3.15
CA TYR A 100 13.41 9.53 3.54
C TYR A 100 14.87 9.32 3.18
N ILE A 101 15.31 9.68 1.99
CA ILE A 101 16.69 9.41 1.56
C ILE A 101 17.03 10.39 0.43
N ASP A 102 17.72 11.45 0.77
CA ASP A 102 18.41 12.26 -0.22
C ASP A 102 19.80 11.63 -0.45
N LEU A 103 19.78 10.44 -1.06
CA LEU A 103 21.03 9.80 -1.50
C LEU A 103 21.47 10.50 -2.79
N GLN A 104 22.19 11.57 -2.64
CA GLN A 104 22.95 12.16 -3.74
C GLN A 104 24.16 11.27 -3.99
N PHE A 105 24.02 10.35 -4.93
CA PHE A 105 25.18 9.65 -5.48
C PHE A 105 25.84 10.55 -6.53
N ASP A 106 26.95 11.16 -6.19
CA ASP A 106 27.79 11.97 -7.10
C ASP A 106 28.53 11.12 -8.17
N GLY A 107 27.93 10.08 -8.64
CA GLY A 107 28.46 9.23 -9.72
C GLY A 107 27.77 9.53 -11.05
N SER A 108 28.13 10.65 -11.67
CA SER A 108 27.62 11.00 -13.01
C SER A 108 27.91 9.88 -14.02
N GLY A 109 26.87 9.13 -14.41
CA GLY A 109 26.92 8.17 -15.51
C GLY A 109 26.96 6.68 -15.12
N SER A 110 27.05 6.32 -13.83
CA SER A 110 26.97 4.91 -13.41
C SER A 110 25.53 4.39 -13.43
N ALA A 111 25.32 3.11 -13.74
CA ALA A 111 24.00 2.49 -13.69
C ALA A 111 23.42 2.52 -12.28
N ILE A 112 24.27 2.48 -11.25
CA ILE A 112 23.88 2.62 -9.85
C ILE A 112 23.18 3.97 -9.63
N SER A 113 23.76 5.09 -10.07
CA SER A 113 23.18 6.42 -9.90
C SER A 113 21.83 6.55 -10.60
N LEU A 114 21.69 5.97 -11.81
CA LEU A 114 20.42 5.96 -12.54
C LEU A 114 19.33 5.16 -11.83
N ILE A 115 19.66 4.00 -11.23
CA ILE A 115 18.72 3.18 -10.46
C ILE A 115 18.24 3.96 -9.22
N PHE A 116 19.15 4.58 -8.47
CA PHE A 116 18.79 5.36 -7.29
C PHE A 116 17.97 6.60 -7.64
N GLN A 117 18.31 7.29 -8.73
CA GLN A 117 17.50 8.40 -9.24
C GLN A 117 16.08 7.94 -9.61
N TRP A 118 15.96 6.78 -10.27
CA TRP A 118 14.65 6.21 -10.59
C TRP A 118 13.85 5.87 -9.32
N ILE A 119 14.49 5.27 -8.30
CA ILE A 119 13.87 4.94 -7.00
C ILE A 119 13.31 6.20 -6.34
N THR A 120 14.07 7.31 -6.32
CA THR A 120 13.66 8.56 -5.70
C THR A 120 12.57 9.29 -6.50
N GLN A 121 12.60 9.22 -7.82
CA GLN A 121 11.58 9.83 -8.69
C GLN A 121 10.26 9.03 -8.69
N ASN A 122 10.33 7.71 -8.51
CA ASN A 122 9.18 6.81 -8.59
C ASN A 122 8.85 6.19 -7.22
N TYR A 123 8.68 7.03 -6.22
CA TYR A 123 8.49 6.62 -4.82
C TYR A 123 7.38 5.59 -4.62
N GLY A 124 6.22 5.73 -5.31
CA GLY A 124 5.11 4.78 -5.21
C GLY A 124 5.49 3.36 -5.66
N TYR A 125 6.11 3.24 -6.82
CA TYR A 125 6.55 1.94 -7.36
C TYR A 125 7.69 1.35 -6.54
N SER A 126 8.61 2.19 -6.08
CA SER A 126 9.75 1.78 -5.24
C SER A 126 9.29 1.20 -3.90
N ASN A 127 8.25 1.78 -3.29
CA ASN A 127 7.66 1.24 -2.07
C ASN A 127 6.99 -0.12 -2.28
N ILE A 128 6.30 -0.34 -3.41
CA ILE A 128 5.72 -1.64 -3.75
C ILE A 128 6.85 -2.68 -3.89
N LEU A 129 7.92 -2.34 -4.60
CA LEU A 129 9.06 -3.21 -4.79
C LEU A 129 9.76 -3.52 -3.47
N MET A 130 10.02 -2.50 -2.65
CA MET A 130 10.60 -2.64 -1.31
C MET A 130 9.74 -3.52 -0.41
N SER A 131 8.42 -3.44 -0.52
CA SER A 131 7.49 -4.29 0.26
C SER A 131 7.70 -5.77 0.02
N VAL A 132 8.15 -6.18 -1.17
CA VAL A 132 8.48 -7.59 -1.48
C VAL A 132 9.64 -8.08 -0.61
N PHE A 133 10.71 -7.27 -0.49
CA PHE A 133 11.88 -7.60 0.33
C PHE A 133 11.53 -7.61 1.83
N VAL A 134 10.75 -6.64 2.28
CA VAL A 134 10.25 -6.60 3.66
C VAL A 134 9.36 -7.82 3.94
N ALA A 135 8.50 -8.23 2.99
CA ALA A 135 7.64 -9.40 3.14
C ALA A 135 8.44 -10.70 3.33
N LEU A 136 9.56 -10.85 2.62
CA LEU A 136 10.46 -12.00 2.79
C LEU A 136 10.98 -12.10 4.23
N TRP A 137 11.47 -10.99 4.80
CA TRP A 137 11.98 -10.97 6.16
C TRP A 137 10.87 -11.14 7.21
N ILE A 138 9.70 -10.55 6.99
CA ILE A 138 8.54 -10.80 7.84
C ILE A 138 8.18 -12.29 7.80
N LYS A 139 8.15 -12.92 6.63
CA LYS A 139 7.88 -14.36 6.49
C LYS A 139 8.86 -15.22 7.30
N ILE A 140 10.14 -14.86 7.29
CA ILE A 140 11.20 -15.57 8.03
C ILE A 140 11.06 -15.36 9.54
N LEU A 141 10.96 -14.10 9.99
CA LEU A 141 10.97 -13.76 11.42
C LEU A 141 9.65 -14.10 12.13
N PHE A 142 8.54 -14.08 11.40
CA PHE A 142 7.19 -14.39 11.91
C PHE A 142 6.68 -15.77 11.48
N ARG A 143 7.57 -16.69 11.10
CA ARG A 143 7.22 -18.05 10.62
C ARG A 143 6.29 -18.84 11.53
N LYS A 144 6.29 -18.55 12.85
CA LYS A 144 5.42 -19.21 13.83
C LYS A 144 3.93 -18.92 13.64
N TYR A 145 3.56 -17.90 12.87
CA TYR A 145 2.16 -17.48 12.64
C TYR A 145 1.55 -18.06 11.36
N GLU A 146 2.29 -18.92 10.63
CA GLU A 146 1.83 -19.66 9.44
C GLU A 146 1.21 -18.81 8.31
N CYS A 147 1.35 -17.47 8.38
CA CYS A 147 0.88 -16.59 7.33
C CYS A 147 1.62 -16.86 6.01
N ASN A 148 0.89 -16.86 4.90
CA ASN A 148 1.52 -17.01 3.59
C ASN A 148 2.13 -15.69 3.10
N PHE A 149 2.97 -15.76 2.07
CA PHE A 149 3.69 -14.60 1.53
C PHE A 149 2.72 -13.53 1.00
N TYR A 150 1.62 -13.94 0.37
CA TYR A 150 0.63 -13.01 -0.21
C TYR A 150 -0.18 -12.28 0.89
N GLU A 151 -0.47 -12.93 2.00
CA GLU A 151 -1.12 -12.29 3.16
C GLU A 151 -0.24 -11.20 3.76
N ILE A 152 1.07 -11.44 3.81
CA ILE A 152 2.05 -10.44 4.26
C ILE A 152 2.15 -9.29 3.26
N LEU A 153 2.10 -9.55 1.95
CA LEU A 153 2.05 -8.49 0.94
C LEU A 153 0.78 -7.63 1.06
N ILE A 154 -0.38 -8.25 1.32
CA ILE A 154 -1.63 -7.53 1.59
C ILE A 154 -1.47 -6.59 2.80
N LEU A 155 -0.90 -7.09 3.90
CA LEU A 155 -0.57 -6.28 5.07
C LEU A 155 0.29 -5.08 4.68
N LEU A 156 1.38 -5.31 3.95
CA LEU A 156 2.31 -4.26 3.56
C LEU A 156 1.70 -3.24 2.59
N PHE A 157 0.82 -3.65 1.68
CA PHE A 157 0.14 -2.72 0.78
C PHE A 157 -0.79 -1.76 1.54
N PHE A 158 -1.50 -2.25 2.54
CA PHE A 158 -2.29 -1.39 3.42
C PHE A 158 -1.41 -0.45 4.26
N VAL A 159 -0.35 -0.98 4.84
CA VAL A 159 0.57 -0.18 5.67
C VAL A 159 1.28 0.88 4.83
N SER A 160 1.84 0.52 3.66
CA SER A 160 2.50 1.47 2.77
C SER A 160 1.55 2.52 2.22
N GLY A 161 0.31 2.15 1.88
CA GLY A 161 -0.70 3.12 1.46
C GLY A 161 -1.00 4.14 2.56
N MET A 162 -1.15 3.70 3.81
CA MET A 162 -1.33 4.62 4.95
C MET A 162 -0.10 5.50 5.19
N GLN A 163 1.12 4.95 5.05
CA GLN A 163 2.35 5.73 5.15
C GLN A 163 2.37 6.86 4.11
N MET A 164 2.02 6.57 2.85
CA MET A 164 1.94 7.58 1.78
C MET A 164 0.94 8.70 2.11
N LEU A 165 -0.24 8.35 2.65
CA LEU A 165 -1.22 9.36 3.06
C LEU A 165 -0.71 10.22 4.22
N MET A 166 -0.08 9.62 5.23
CA MET A 166 0.51 10.34 6.35
C MET A 166 1.59 11.31 5.86
N PHE A 167 2.47 10.87 4.94
CA PHE A 167 3.48 11.74 4.32
C PHE A 167 2.88 12.86 3.49
N SER A 168 1.82 12.59 2.72
CA SER A 168 1.11 13.63 1.96
C SER A 168 0.62 14.74 2.87
N PHE A 169 0.00 14.35 3.99
CA PHE A 169 -0.50 15.31 4.97
C PHE A 169 0.62 16.10 5.66
N LEU A 170 1.67 15.42 6.11
CA LEU A 170 2.81 16.05 6.79
C LEU A 170 3.59 16.98 5.84
N GLY A 171 3.77 16.57 4.57
CA GLY A 171 4.42 17.38 3.55
C GLY A 171 3.63 18.65 3.20
N ALA A 172 2.31 18.53 3.09
CA ALA A 172 1.45 19.69 2.90
C ALA A 172 1.53 20.65 4.10
N LEU A 173 1.54 20.12 5.31
CA LEU A 173 1.64 20.88 6.55
C LEU A 173 2.99 21.60 6.65
N GLU A 174 4.09 20.95 6.29
CA GLU A 174 5.43 21.58 6.22
C GLU A 174 5.46 22.73 5.21
N SER A 175 4.89 22.51 4.02
CA SER A 175 4.85 23.53 2.98
C SER A 175 4.06 24.78 3.40
N LEU A 176 2.94 24.59 4.09
CA LEU A 176 2.06 25.66 4.55
C LEU A 176 2.63 26.41 5.76
N THR A 177 3.19 25.70 6.74
CA THR A 177 3.66 26.27 8.00
C THR A 177 5.12 26.71 7.97
N LYS A 178 5.91 26.25 6.97
CA LYS A 178 7.37 26.42 6.87
C LYS A 178 8.16 25.80 8.05
N ILE A 179 7.50 25.00 8.90
CA ILE A 179 8.13 24.28 10.01
C ILE A 179 8.57 22.92 9.48
N ARG A 180 9.79 22.48 9.77
CA ARG A 180 10.32 21.16 9.36
C ARG A 180 9.64 20.03 10.12
N VAL A 181 8.41 19.69 9.71
CA VAL A 181 7.59 18.65 10.32
C VAL A 181 7.88 17.28 9.71
N LEU A 182 8.31 17.26 8.45
CA LEU A 182 8.47 16.01 7.68
C LEU A 182 9.55 15.10 8.28
N SER A 183 10.65 15.67 8.76
CA SER A 183 11.75 14.92 9.40
C SER A 183 11.28 14.18 10.67
N PHE A 184 10.53 14.85 11.54
CA PHE A 184 9.93 14.21 12.72
C PHE A 184 8.78 13.27 12.33
N GLY A 185 7.99 13.66 11.35
CA GLY A 185 6.89 12.87 10.82
C GLY A 185 7.34 11.52 10.27
N ALA A 186 8.54 11.46 9.68
CA ALA A 186 9.12 10.21 9.20
C ALA A 186 9.23 9.14 10.30
N TYR A 187 9.64 9.53 11.51
CA TYR A 187 9.68 8.61 12.65
C TYR A 187 8.28 8.14 13.05
N ILE A 188 7.29 9.04 13.06
CA ILE A 188 5.89 8.69 13.38
C ILE A 188 5.34 7.67 12.36
N VAL A 189 5.58 7.90 11.07
CA VAL A 189 5.15 7.01 9.99
C VAL A 189 5.84 5.65 10.06
N MET A 190 7.12 5.63 10.45
CA MET A 190 7.88 4.39 10.65
C MET A 190 7.35 3.61 11.86
N VAL A 191 7.11 4.28 13.00
CA VAL A 191 6.53 3.67 14.20
C VAL A 191 5.13 3.11 13.90
N TYR A 192 4.31 3.83 13.11
CA TYR A 192 3.02 3.32 12.66
C TYR A 192 3.16 1.98 11.91
N ALA A 193 4.12 1.86 10.99
CA ALA A 193 4.33 0.62 10.23
C ALA A 193 4.73 -0.55 11.14
N PHE A 194 5.60 -0.30 12.11
CA PHE A 194 6.02 -1.32 13.08
C PHE A 194 4.87 -1.75 13.97
N TRP A 195 4.11 -0.78 14.46
CA TRP A 195 2.93 -1.03 15.28
C TRP A 195 1.84 -1.81 14.54
N ALA A 196 1.52 -1.40 13.31
CA ALA A 196 0.54 -2.07 12.46
C ALA A 196 0.93 -3.53 12.19
N THR A 197 2.21 -3.76 11.86
CA THR A 197 2.75 -5.10 11.59
C THR A 197 2.74 -5.96 12.85
N ALA A 198 3.19 -5.45 13.99
CA ALA A 198 3.19 -6.20 15.25
C ALA A 198 1.76 -6.55 15.69
N GLN A 199 0.81 -5.61 15.54
CA GLN A 199 -0.59 -5.80 15.87
C GLN A 199 -1.27 -6.87 14.98
N PHE A 200 -0.87 -6.97 13.71
CA PHE A 200 -1.40 -7.97 12.78
C PHE A 200 -1.11 -9.40 13.25
N PHE A 201 0.10 -9.67 13.73
CA PHE A 201 0.47 -11.01 14.21
C PHE A 201 -0.09 -11.28 15.60
N ASP A 202 0.31 -10.51 16.60
CA ASP A 202 -0.23 -10.63 17.96
C ASP A 202 0.12 -9.38 18.78
N LYS A 203 -0.88 -8.55 19.05
CA LYS A 203 -0.72 -7.31 19.83
C LYS A 203 -0.25 -7.50 21.28
N ARG A 204 -0.40 -8.71 21.85
CA ARG A 204 -0.03 -9.00 23.24
C ARG A 204 1.43 -9.37 23.39
N LYS A 205 2.12 -9.75 22.32
CA LYS A 205 3.50 -10.19 22.37
C LYS A 205 4.47 -9.06 22.07
N ILE A 206 5.16 -8.58 23.09
CA ILE A 206 6.21 -7.55 23.00
C ILE A 206 7.26 -7.91 21.93
N LEU A 207 7.61 -9.19 21.82
CA LEU A 207 8.59 -9.68 20.84
C LEU A 207 8.22 -9.34 19.38
N ASN A 208 6.93 -9.20 19.07
CA ASN A 208 6.48 -8.81 17.73
C ASN A 208 6.81 -7.35 17.42
N TYR A 209 6.79 -6.48 18.44
CA TYR A 209 7.19 -5.07 18.31
C TYR A 209 8.69 -4.88 18.12
N LEU A 210 9.52 -5.86 18.51
CA LEU A 210 10.95 -5.90 18.21
C LEU A 210 11.24 -6.51 16.85
N LYS A 211 10.51 -7.57 16.47
CA LYS A 211 10.69 -8.24 15.18
C LYS A 211 10.24 -7.38 13.99
N ALA A 212 9.20 -6.58 14.17
CA ALA A 212 8.69 -5.73 13.09
C ALA A 212 9.79 -4.75 12.58
N PRO A 213 10.38 -3.86 13.41
CA PRO A 213 11.46 -2.99 12.94
C PRO A 213 12.64 -3.77 12.32
N ILE A 214 13.06 -4.88 12.93
CA ILE A 214 14.13 -5.71 12.36
C ILE A 214 13.79 -6.19 10.96
N SER A 215 12.54 -6.63 10.71
CA SER A 215 12.10 -7.05 9.37
C SER A 215 12.17 -5.92 8.35
N TYR A 216 11.76 -4.71 8.72
CA TYR A 216 11.82 -3.54 7.85
C TYR A 216 13.26 -3.13 7.55
N PHE A 217 14.14 -3.10 8.56
CA PHE A 217 15.56 -2.78 8.37
C PHE A 217 16.25 -3.80 7.47
N LEU A 218 16.06 -5.09 7.70
CA LEU A 218 16.64 -6.14 6.87
C LEU A 218 16.07 -6.10 5.44
N GLY A 219 14.76 -5.84 5.29
CA GLY A 219 14.12 -5.66 3.99
C GLY A 219 14.71 -4.48 3.21
N LEU A 220 14.92 -3.36 3.89
CA LEU A 220 15.51 -2.15 3.32
C LEU A 220 16.97 -2.40 2.92
N ILE A 221 17.76 -3.02 3.79
CA ILE A 221 19.17 -3.38 3.50
C ILE A 221 19.24 -4.30 2.27
N THR A 222 18.45 -5.38 2.23
CA THR A 222 18.47 -6.32 1.10
C THR A 222 17.97 -5.68 -0.20
N PHE A 223 17.02 -4.76 -0.14
CA PHE A 223 16.56 -3.98 -1.29
C PHE A 223 17.68 -3.11 -1.86
N PHE A 224 18.38 -2.34 -1.02
CA PHE A 224 19.49 -1.49 -1.46
C PHE A 224 20.69 -2.29 -1.99
N PHE A 225 21.07 -3.38 -1.32
CA PHE A 225 22.11 -4.26 -1.83
C PHE A 225 21.72 -4.89 -3.17
N GLY A 226 20.46 -5.28 -3.34
CA GLY A 226 19.94 -5.75 -4.63
C GLY A 226 20.05 -4.69 -5.72
N ALA A 227 19.66 -3.44 -5.42
CA ALA A 227 19.76 -2.32 -6.36
C ALA A 227 21.20 -2.03 -6.77
N ILE A 228 22.14 -2.02 -5.81
CA ILE A 228 23.59 -1.85 -6.06
C ILE A 228 24.12 -3.01 -6.90
N GLY A 229 23.77 -4.26 -6.55
CA GLY A 229 24.23 -5.45 -7.28
C GLY A 229 23.79 -5.43 -8.75
N ILE A 230 22.53 -5.06 -9.02
CA ILE A 230 22.02 -4.90 -10.39
C ILE A 230 22.79 -3.79 -11.12
N GLY A 231 23.03 -2.65 -10.47
CA GLY A 231 23.79 -1.55 -11.04
C GLY A 231 25.23 -1.95 -11.42
N LEU A 232 25.93 -2.67 -10.52
CA LEU A 232 27.27 -3.18 -10.80
C LEU A 232 27.31 -4.14 -11.98
N ILE A 233 26.33 -5.05 -12.08
CA ILE A 233 26.24 -5.99 -13.21
C ILE A 233 26.05 -5.22 -14.53
N ILE A 234 25.20 -4.20 -14.55
CA ILE A 234 24.96 -3.38 -15.74
C ILE A 234 26.24 -2.61 -16.14
N ASP A 235 26.97 -2.03 -15.17
CA ASP A 235 28.20 -1.29 -15.43
C ASP A 235 29.37 -2.21 -15.88
N LEU A 236 29.35 -3.51 -15.50
CA LEU A 236 30.33 -4.50 -15.96
C LEU A 236 30.07 -5.00 -17.40
N ILE A 237 28.83 -4.91 -17.88
CA ILE A 237 28.41 -5.37 -19.21
C ILE A 237 28.54 -4.25 -20.25
N LYS A 238 28.63 -2.99 -19.82
CA LYS A 238 28.85 -1.82 -20.67
C LYS A 238 30.31 -1.68 -21.04
#